data_fb3e891d478b256003f1bb36b7cd9005
#
_entry.id   fb3e891d478b256003f1bb36b7cd9005
#
_cell.length_a   1.000
_cell.length_b   1.000
_cell.length_c   1.000
_cell.angle_alpha   90.00
_cell.angle_beta   90.00
_cell.angle_gamma   90.00
#
_symmetry.space_group_name_H-M   'P 1'
#
loop_
_entity.id
_entity.type
_entity.pdbx_description
1 polymer ?
#
loop_
_entity_poly.entity_id
_entity_poly.type
_entity_poly.pdbx_seq_one_letter_code
_entity_poly.pdbx_strand_id
1 'polypeptide(L)'
;MLNRATTRLSSAFAPAAIAAAIVLATAPAAVLAQGVPMPQVAAKSWMLYDVTSGQALASQNADARIEPASLTKLMTAYLAFEALKEKRLTLDQAVVPTNLVLKVKSDESRMFIEPNKPVTVQDLLLGLIVQSGNDAALALAEAVGGSEEGFVAMMNREAQRMGMKNTHFTNTDGIPDPNHYTTAVDLATLTTRLIKDFPEYYSMYSQKEFTYNKIRQPNRNRLLYIDSTVDGVKTGHTKSAGYCLISSAKRPLANVPDGSRRLISIVIGTTTEQVRTQESLKILNYGFQFFDTLRLYDKGQVLATPDIYKGKSGTVKIGVQNETFVTVPKGTGGRLKPVLERQELLIAPISAGQQVGMVKLMDGTNKVAEFPVVALEEVPEAGFFGRLWDTIRLWFKRK
;
A
#
# COMPACT_ATOMS: atom_id res chain seq x y z
N MET A 1 -23.99 32.86 65.96
CA MET A 1 -24.83 33.80 65.21
C MET A 1 -24.38 33.86 63.77
N LEU A 2 -25.31 33.63 62.85
CA LEU A 2 -25.28 33.85 61.41
C LEU A 2 -24.25 33.09 60.52
N ASN A 3 -24.72 31.94 60.06
CA ASN A 3 -24.31 31.22 58.87
C ASN A 3 -24.51 32.05 57.60
N ARG A 4 -23.48 32.15 56.73
CA ARG A 4 -23.66 32.52 55.34
C ARG A 4 -23.23 31.40 54.44
N ALA A 5 -24.20 30.74 53.83
CA ALA A 5 -24.04 29.80 52.77
C ALA A 5 -23.66 30.54 51.48
N THR A 6 -22.53 30.19 50.86
CA THR A 6 -22.15 30.58 49.51
C THR A 6 -22.42 29.41 48.56
N THR A 7 -23.42 29.61 47.73
CA THR A 7 -23.77 28.71 46.62
C THR A 7 -22.70 28.81 45.53
N ARG A 8 -21.96 27.76 45.24
CA ARG A 8 -21.10 27.64 44.07
C ARG A 8 -21.90 27.10 42.89
N LEU A 9 -22.06 27.87 41.86
CA LEU A 9 -22.52 27.41 40.54
C LEU A 9 -21.38 26.64 39.89
N SER A 10 -21.55 25.34 39.71
CA SER A 10 -20.68 24.51 38.90
C SER A 10 -21.20 24.46 37.46
N SER A 11 -20.49 25.13 36.57
CA SER A 11 -20.69 25.03 35.12
C SER A 11 -20.11 23.72 34.65
N ALA A 12 -20.98 22.76 34.28
CA ALA A 12 -20.60 21.53 33.66
C ALA A 12 -20.28 21.76 32.18
N PHE A 13 -19.00 21.73 31.84
CA PHE A 13 -18.54 21.59 30.45
C PHE A 13 -18.70 20.13 30.05
N ALA A 14 -19.59 19.85 29.10
CA ALA A 14 -19.68 18.55 28.45
C ALA A 14 -18.54 18.45 27.41
N PRO A 15 -17.74 17.37 27.41
CA PRO A 15 -16.76 17.16 26.36
C PRO A 15 -17.47 16.72 25.07
N ALA A 16 -17.26 17.46 23.99
CA ALA A 16 -17.64 17.04 22.67
C ALA A 16 -16.81 15.80 22.28
N ALA A 17 -17.47 14.65 22.21
CA ALA A 17 -16.86 13.42 21.73
C ALA A 17 -16.64 13.53 20.22
N ILE A 18 -15.38 13.74 19.82
CA ILE A 18 -14.94 13.59 18.42
C ILE A 18 -14.97 12.11 18.12
N ALA A 19 -16.00 11.67 17.40
CA ALA A 19 -16.07 10.30 16.85
C ALA A 19 -15.05 10.20 15.71
N ALA A 20 -13.85 9.73 16.02
CA ALA A 20 -12.89 9.30 15.02
C ALA A 20 -13.45 8.06 14.31
N ALA A 21 -13.89 8.22 13.06
CA ALA A 21 -14.28 7.10 12.22
C ALA A 21 -13.03 6.26 11.91
N ILE A 22 -12.89 5.14 12.64
CA ILE A 22 -11.89 4.11 12.33
C ILE A 22 -12.34 3.45 11.01
N VAL A 23 -11.68 3.80 9.92
CA VAL A 23 -11.76 3.05 8.66
C VAL A 23 -11.06 1.71 8.92
N LEU A 24 -11.81 0.68 9.27
CA LEU A 24 -11.33 -0.69 9.22
C LEU A 24 -11.05 -1.02 7.75
N ALA A 25 -9.79 -0.93 7.36
CA ALA A 25 -9.31 -1.54 6.12
C ALA A 25 -9.45 -3.06 6.29
N THR A 26 -10.54 -3.62 5.77
CA THR A 26 -10.68 -5.07 5.63
C THR A 26 -9.59 -5.54 4.68
N ALA A 27 -8.68 -6.39 5.15
CA ALA A 27 -7.72 -7.06 4.28
C ALA A 27 -8.49 -7.76 3.16
N PRO A 28 -8.06 -7.63 1.90
CA PRO A 28 -8.74 -8.30 0.79
C PRO A 28 -8.65 -9.80 1.02
N ALA A 29 -9.81 -10.46 1.19
CA ALA A 29 -9.90 -11.89 1.18
C ALA A 29 -9.35 -12.38 -0.17
N ALA A 30 -8.38 -13.31 -0.15
CA ALA A 30 -7.88 -13.94 -1.37
C ALA A 30 -9.07 -14.62 -2.07
N VAL A 31 -9.52 -14.04 -3.17
CA VAL A 31 -10.51 -14.68 -4.04
C VAL A 31 -9.77 -15.79 -4.75
N LEU A 32 -9.82 -17.00 -4.21
CA LEU A 32 -9.41 -18.20 -4.93
C LEU A 32 -10.30 -18.31 -6.17
N ALA A 33 -9.76 -17.95 -7.32
CA ALA A 33 -10.47 -17.98 -8.58
C ALA A 33 -10.82 -19.44 -8.89
N GLN A 34 -12.09 -19.82 -8.73
CA GLN A 34 -12.58 -21.13 -9.11
C GLN A 34 -12.34 -21.34 -10.62
N GLY A 35 -11.54 -22.32 -10.96
CA GLY A 35 -11.28 -22.73 -12.34
C GLY A 35 -9.91 -22.38 -12.93
N VAL A 36 -9.06 -21.60 -12.26
CA VAL A 36 -7.67 -21.36 -12.73
C VAL A 36 -6.71 -22.22 -11.91
N PRO A 37 -5.96 -23.16 -12.54
CA PRO A 37 -5.01 -24.00 -11.81
C PRO A 37 -3.93 -23.17 -11.12
N MET A 38 -3.68 -23.44 -9.85
CA MET A 38 -2.61 -22.77 -9.09
C MET A 38 -1.23 -23.12 -9.67
N PRO A 39 -0.34 -22.13 -9.91
CA PRO A 39 1.00 -22.42 -10.38
C PRO A 39 1.83 -23.09 -9.28
N GLN A 40 2.59 -24.12 -9.66
CA GLN A 40 3.61 -24.68 -8.78
C GLN A 40 4.82 -23.75 -8.76
N VAL A 41 5.18 -23.25 -7.59
CA VAL A 41 6.26 -22.26 -7.38
C VAL A 41 7.28 -22.80 -6.40
N ALA A 42 8.54 -22.86 -6.81
CA ALA A 42 9.65 -23.36 -6.00
C ALA A 42 10.16 -22.29 -5.02
N ALA A 43 9.31 -21.89 -4.06
CA ALA A 43 9.60 -20.88 -3.04
C ALA A 43 8.98 -21.29 -1.70
N LYS A 44 9.54 -20.78 -0.58
CA LYS A 44 8.97 -21.00 0.76
C LYS A 44 7.63 -20.27 0.95
N SER A 45 7.56 -19.04 0.43
CA SER A 45 6.38 -18.18 0.44
C SER A 45 6.34 -17.38 -0.86
N TRP A 46 5.13 -17.17 -1.40
CA TRP A 46 4.97 -16.34 -2.57
C TRP A 46 3.57 -15.75 -2.67
N MET A 47 3.45 -14.66 -3.41
CA MET A 47 2.20 -13.98 -3.68
C MET A 47 2.23 -13.29 -5.04
N LEU A 48 1.12 -13.38 -5.78
CA LEU A 48 0.82 -12.56 -6.94
C LEU A 48 -0.27 -11.55 -6.54
N TYR A 49 0.03 -10.28 -6.67
CA TYR A 49 -0.88 -9.21 -6.29
C TYR A 49 -1.11 -8.23 -7.46
N ASP A 50 -2.36 -7.88 -7.70
CA ASP A 50 -2.74 -6.87 -8.68
C ASP A 50 -2.87 -5.50 -8.00
N VAL A 51 -1.91 -4.62 -8.27
CA VAL A 51 -1.87 -3.27 -7.71
C VAL A 51 -3.02 -2.40 -8.24
N THR A 52 -3.49 -2.69 -9.48
CA THR A 52 -4.54 -1.92 -10.14
C THR A 52 -5.89 -2.14 -9.47
N SER A 53 -6.24 -3.40 -9.20
CA SER A 53 -7.50 -3.74 -8.52
C SER A 53 -7.39 -3.86 -7.01
N GLY A 54 -6.16 -3.93 -6.47
CA GLY A 54 -5.95 -4.13 -5.04
C GLY A 54 -6.21 -5.57 -4.57
N GLN A 55 -6.09 -6.58 -5.45
CA GLN A 55 -6.47 -7.96 -5.16
C GLN A 55 -5.28 -8.91 -5.16
N ALA A 56 -5.25 -9.84 -4.20
CA ALA A 56 -4.41 -11.02 -4.23
C ALA A 56 -5.00 -12.03 -5.21
N LEU A 57 -4.24 -12.43 -6.23
CA LEU A 57 -4.72 -13.33 -7.28
C LEU A 57 -4.38 -14.78 -6.98
N ALA A 58 -3.21 -15.02 -6.40
CA ALA A 58 -2.73 -16.33 -6.03
C ALA A 58 -1.62 -16.20 -4.99
N SER A 59 -1.53 -17.14 -4.07
CA SER A 59 -0.49 -17.13 -3.04
C SER A 59 -0.30 -18.51 -2.40
N GLN A 60 0.85 -18.68 -1.77
CA GLN A 60 1.13 -19.83 -0.91
C GLN A 60 1.96 -19.35 0.28
N ASN A 61 1.55 -19.70 1.49
CA ASN A 61 2.19 -19.31 2.74
C ASN A 61 2.40 -17.79 2.88
N ALA A 62 1.50 -16.95 2.29
CA ALA A 62 1.71 -15.51 2.20
C ALA A 62 1.68 -14.78 3.56
N ASP A 63 1.00 -15.36 4.56
CA ASP A 63 0.91 -14.83 5.94
C ASP A 63 2.01 -15.38 6.86
N ALA A 64 2.84 -16.31 6.38
CA ALA A 64 3.94 -16.86 7.17
C ALA A 64 5.00 -15.78 7.42
N ARG A 65 5.45 -15.67 8.67
CA ARG A 65 6.58 -14.80 9.03
C ARG A 65 7.86 -15.32 8.41
N ILE A 66 8.55 -14.44 7.75
CA ILE A 66 9.84 -14.71 7.06
C ILE A 66 10.85 -13.62 7.37
N GLU A 67 12.12 -13.94 7.23
CA GLU A 67 13.19 -12.96 7.21
C GLU A 67 13.13 -12.17 5.90
N PRO A 68 13.00 -10.83 5.94
CA PRO A 68 12.93 -10.02 4.72
C PRO A 68 14.25 -9.92 3.96
N ALA A 69 15.39 -10.15 4.60
CA ALA A 69 16.69 -9.81 4.03
C ALA A 69 16.68 -8.35 3.51
N SER A 70 17.36 -8.05 2.41
CA SER A 70 17.38 -6.70 1.84
C SER A 70 16.04 -6.19 1.26
N LEU A 71 14.94 -6.95 1.36
CA LEU A 71 13.60 -6.40 1.10
C LEU A 71 13.22 -5.35 2.16
N THR A 72 13.85 -5.38 3.33
CA THR A 72 13.80 -4.33 4.37
C THR A 72 14.04 -2.93 3.80
N LYS A 73 14.95 -2.81 2.84
CA LYS A 73 15.32 -1.54 2.21
C LYS A 73 14.19 -0.85 1.44
N LEU A 74 13.07 -1.56 1.21
CA LEU A 74 11.85 -0.93 0.69
C LEU A 74 11.27 0.06 1.71
N MET A 75 11.28 -0.28 3.01
CA MET A 75 10.85 0.64 4.07
C MET A 75 11.86 1.78 4.25
N THR A 76 13.15 1.48 4.14
CA THR A 76 14.21 2.50 4.18
C THR A 76 14.04 3.52 3.05
N ALA A 77 13.80 3.05 1.82
CA ALA A 77 13.52 3.92 0.68
C ALA A 77 12.21 4.69 0.86
N TYR A 78 11.15 4.04 1.37
CA TYR A 78 9.85 4.66 1.60
C TYR A 78 9.97 5.90 2.51
N LEU A 79 10.63 5.77 3.66
CA LEU A 79 10.84 6.88 4.61
C LEU A 79 11.75 7.98 4.05
N ALA A 80 12.73 7.61 3.23
CA ALA A 80 13.57 8.61 2.53
C ALA A 80 12.75 9.37 1.48
N PHE A 81 11.88 8.69 0.72
CA PHE A 81 10.96 9.34 -0.23
C PHE A 81 9.92 10.21 0.48
N GLU A 82 9.43 9.79 1.65
CA GLU A 82 8.57 10.61 2.48
C GLU A 82 9.27 11.91 2.91
N ALA A 83 10.53 11.81 3.36
CA ALA A 83 11.34 12.99 3.71
C ALA A 83 11.58 13.93 2.52
N LEU A 84 11.77 13.40 1.30
CA LEU A 84 11.85 14.19 0.07
C LEU A 84 10.52 14.89 -0.25
N LYS A 85 9.40 14.17 -0.17
CA LYS A 85 8.06 14.69 -0.43
C LYS A 85 7.68 15.80 0.55
N GLU A 86 8.08 15.66 1.81
CA GLU A 86 7.91 16.66 2.87
C GLU A 86 8.94 17.79 2.82
N LYS A 87 9.88 17.75 1.87
CA LYS A 87 10.96 18.73 1.72
C LYS A 87 11.90 18.83 2.93
N ARG A 88 11.99 17.78 3.73
CA ARG A 88 12.99 17.63 4.79
C ARG A 88 14.38 17.27 4.22
N LEU A 89 14.39 16.66 3.02
CA LEU A 89 15.56 16.39 2.21
C LEU A 89 15.33 16.89 0.78
N THR A 90 16.43 17.06 0.01
CA THR A 90 16.40 17.22 -1.44
C THR A 90 17.35 16.21 -2.10
N LEU A 91 17.12 15.86 -3.37
CA LEU A 91 17.93 14.83 -4.06
C LEU A 91 19.40 15.24 -4.20
N ASP A 92 19.66 16.53 -4.41
CA ASP A 92 20.99 17.14 -4.55
C ASP A 92 21.67 17.45 -3.22
N GLN A 93 20.94 17.35 -2.11
CA GLN A 93 21.49 17.57 -0.77
C GLN A 93 22.65 16.62 -0.49
N ALA A 94 23.78 17.17 -0.07
CA ALA A 94 24.92 16.40 0.38
C ALA A 94 24.71 15.92 1.82
N VAL A 95 24.82 14.62 2.02
CA VAL A 95 24.87 13.95 3.33
C VAL A 95 26.34 13.61 3.59
N VAL A 96 26.81 13.85 4.81
CA VAL A 96 28.16 13.44 5.25
C VAL A 96 28.00 12.20 6.14
N PRO A 97 28.26 10.99 5.62
CA PRO A 97 28.11 9.75 6.38
C PRO A 97 29.10 9.73 7.55
N THR A 98 28.65 9.27 8.71
CA THR A 98 29.52 9.09 9.87
C THR A 98 30.31 7.78 9.78
N ASN A 99 31.11 7.47 10.80
CA ASN A 99 31.79 6.18 10.90
C ASN A 99 30.83 4.98 11.05
N LEU A 100 29.52 5.21 11.19
CA LEU A 100 28.51 4.16 11.25
C LEU A 100 28.55 3.27 10.00
N VAL A 101 28.83 3.83 8.82
CA VAL A 101 28.92 3.07 7.56
C VAL A 101 30.05 2.04 7.53
N LEU A 102 31.05 2.16 8.42
CA LEU A 102 32.13 1.19 8.58
C LEU A 102 31.69 -0.11 9.30
N LYS A 103 30.50 -0.13 9.94
CA LYS A 103 29.94 -1.35 10.52
C LYS A 103 29.60 -2.41 9.46
N VAL A 104 29.42 -1.98 8.20
CA VAL A 104 29.10 -2.89 7.09
C VAL A 104 30.28 -3.80 6.80
N LYS A 105 30.08 -5.11 6.93
CA LYS A 105 31.11 -6.12 6.75
C LYS A 105 31.52 -6.29 5.30
N SER A 106 32.69 -6.86 5.07
CA SER A 106 33.27 -7.01 3.72
C SER A 106 32.46 -7.93 2.78
N ASP A 107 31.70 -8.87 3.34
CA ASP A 107 30.83 -9.83 2.64
C ASP A 107 29.41 -9.32 2.42
N GLU A 108 29.07 -8.13 2.97
CA GLU A 108 27.78 -7.47 2.78
C GLU A 108 27.76 -6.59 1.54
N SER A 109 26.55 -6.24 1.08
CA SER A 109 26.36 -5.35 -0.06
C SER A 109 26.71 -3.91 0.30
N ARG A 110 27.57 -3.27 -0.51
CA ARG A 110 27.98 -1.86 -0.33
C ARG A 110 27.95 -1.12 -1.65
N MET A 111 27.64 0.18 -1.60
CA MET A 111 27.90 1.09 -2.71
C MET A 111 29.30 1.74 -2.64
N PHE A 112 30.05 1.46 -1.57
CA PHE A 112 31.43 1.93 -1.30
C PHE A 112 31.51 3.42 -0.99
N ILE A 113 30.62 3.91 -0.12
CA ILE A 113 30.78 5.26 0.46
C ILE A 113 31.89 5.27 1.51
N GLU A 114 32.52 6.42 1.63
CA GLU A 114 33.57 6.66 2.60
C GLU A 114 33.04 7.57 3.72
N PRO A 115 33.34 7.29 5.00
CA PRO A 115 32.93 8.17 6.09
C PRO A 115 33.56 9.56 5.92
N ASN A 116 32.85 10.58 6.38
CA ASN A 116 33.26 12.00 6.31
C ASN A 116 33.44 12.56 4.90
N LYS A 117 33.03 11.83 3.84
CA LYS A 117 32.96 12.36 2.48
C LYS A 117 31.51 12.60 2.07
N PRO A 118 31.19 13.78 1.51
CA PRO A 118 29.81 14.08 1.15
C PRO A 118 29.32 13.20 -0.01
N VAL A 119 28.07 12.71 0.09
CA VAL A 119 27.36 11.92 -0.91
C VAL A 119 25.98 12.52 -1.08
N THR A 120 25.48 12.61 -2.31
CA THR A 120 24.13 13.13 -2.54
C THR A 120 23.05 12.15 -2.09
N VAL A 121 21.90 12.65 -1.65
CA VAL A 121 20.73 11.81 -1.33
C VAL A 121 20.33 10.94 -2.51
N GLN A 122 20.44 11.49 -3.74
CA GLN A 122 20.18 10.73 -4.97
C GLN A 122 21.12 9.54 -5.12
N ASP A 123 22.42 9.72 -4.91
CA ASP A 123 23.38 8.61 -5.00
C ASP A 123 23.15 7.57 -3.91
N LEU A 124 22.83 8.00 -2.68
CA LEU A 124 22.46 7.09 -1.60
C LEU A 124 21.23 6.25 -1.95
N LEU A 125 20.18 6.85 -2.52
CA LEU A 125 18.98 6.14 -2.96
C LEU A 125 19.29 5.16 -4.09
N LEU A 126 20.08 5.56 -5.10
CA LEU A 126 20.49 4.66 -6.16
C LEU A 126 21.35 3.52 -5.65
N GLY A 127 22.29 3.80 -4.74
CA GLY A 127 23.09 2.78 -4.08
C GLY A 127 22.25 1.80 -3.26
N LEU A 128 21.25 2.29 -2.53
CA LEU A 128 20.27 1.49 -1.77
C LEU A 128 19.46 0.58 -2.69
N ILE A 129 18.93 1.11 -3.78
CA ILE A 129 17.98 0.44 -4.68
C ILE A 129 18.70 -0.52 -5.63
N VAL A 130 19.70 -0.04 -6.37
CA VAL A 130 20.37 -0.79 -7.44
C VAL A 130 21.35 -1.80 -6.88
N GLN A 131 22.29 -1.34 -6.06
CA GLN A 131 23.34 -2.18 -5.48
C GLN A 131 22.88 -2.89 -4.21
N SER A 132 21.82 -2.41 -3.56
CA SER A 132 21.39 -2.90 -2.26
C SER A 132 22.39 -2.58 -1.13
N GLY A 133 23.06 -1.40 -1.21
CA GLY A 133 24.10 -0.99 -0.27
C GLY A 133 23.57 -0.87 1.16
N ASN A 134 24.21 -1.60 2.10
CA ASN A 134 23.95 -1.49 3.53
C ASN A 134 24.49 -0.17 4.07
N ASP A 135 25.63 0.26 3.56
CA ASP A 135 26.24 1.56 3.85
C ASP A 135 25.32 2.72 3.44
N ALA A 136 24.66 2.63 2.29
CA ALA A 136 23.63 3.60 1.87
C ALA A 136 22.41 3.59 2.79
N ALA A 137 21.99 2.41 3.27
CA ALA A 137 20.87 2.31 4.20
C ALA A 137 21.17 3.01 5.53
N LEU A 138 22.36 2.80 6.09
CA LEU A 138 22.81 3.45 7.31
C LEU A 138 22.93 4.97 7.15
N ALA A 139 23.53 5.45 6.06
CA ALA A 139 23.66 6.89 5.80
C ALA A 139 22.31 7.59 5.63
N LEU A 140 21.35 6.95 4.93
CA LEU A 140 19.98 7.47 4.82
C LEU A 140 19.24 7.46 6.17
N ALA A 141 19.49 6.42 6.99
CA ALA A 141 18.89 6.35 8.33
C ALA A 141 19.38 7.48 9.23
N GLU A 142 20.68 7.79 9.22
CA GLU A 142 21.22 8.95 9.93
C GLU A 142 20.65 10.26 9.41
N ALA A 143 20.57 10.43 8.09
CA ALA A 143 20.08 11.67 7.46
C ALA A 143 18.60 11.95 7.74
N VAL A 144 17.75 10.92 7.83
CA VAL A 144 16.30 11.04 8.03
C VAL A 144 15.90 10.92 9.50
N GLY A 145 16.50 9.97 10.22
CA GLY A 145 16.13 9.61 11.59
C GLY A 145 17.07 10.15 12.67
N GLY A 146 18.19 10.76 12.28
CA GLY A 146 19.22 11.25 13.19
C GLY A 146 20.09 10.16 13.78
N SER A 147 19.61 8.91 13.84
CA SER A 147 20.35 7.70 14.21
C SER A 147 19.71 6.47 13.62
N GLU A 148 20.42 5.33 13.60
CA GLU A 148 19.85 4.06 13.14
C GLU A 148 18.65 3.65 14.01
N GLU A 149 18.75 3.76 15.33
CA GLU A 149 17.69 3.40 16.28
C GLU A 149 16.45 4.30 16.11
N GLY A 150 16.66 5.61 15.93
CA GLY A 150 15.60 6.58 15.64
C GLY A 150 14.87 6.23 14.36
N PHE A 151 15.62 5.87 13.32
CA PHE A 151 15.05 5.47 12.03
C PHE A 151 14.31 4.14 12.11
N VAL A 152 14.83 3.13 12.80
CA VAL A 152 14.12 1.85 13.03
C VAL A 152 12.80 2.06 13.77
N ALA A 153 12.77 2.98 14.75
CA ALA A 153 11.52 3.35 15.39
C ALA A 153 10.52 4.00 14.40
N MET A 154 11.00 4.80 13.42
CA MET A 154 10.16 5.33 12.34
C MET A 154 9.65 4.20 11.44
N MET A 155 10.50 3.24 11.04
CA MET A 155 10.11 2.08 10.21
C MET A 155 8.96 1.29 10.85
N ASN A 156 9.03 1.03 12.15
CA ASN A 156 8.00 0.28 12.87
C ASN A 156 6.69 1.07 13.02
N ARG A 157 6.76 2.38 13.29
CA ARG A 157 5.57 3.24 13.31
C ARG A 157 4.89 3.27 11.94
N GLU A 158 5.67 3.38 10.87
CA GLU A 158 5.13 3.42 9.51
C GLU A 158 4.52 2.07 9.11
N ALA A 159 5.14 0.94 9.47
CA ALA A 159 4.58 -0.39 9.28
C ALA A 159 3.20 -0.54 9.97
N GLN A 160 3.06 -0.04 11.20
CA GLN A 160 1.78 -0.02 11.91
C GLN A 160 0.75 0.88 11.20
N ARG A 161 1.16 2.07 10.74
CA ARG A 161 0.29 3.02 10.00
C ARG A 161 -0.21 2.43 8.69
N MET A 162 0.62 1.63 8.02
CA MET A 162 0.24 0.90 6.80
C MET A 162 -0.62 -0.34 7.08
N GLY A 163 -0.78 -0.77 8.33
CA GLY A 163 -1.48 -2.00 8.68
C GLY A 163 -0.67 -3.27 8.48
N MET A 164 0.66 -3.20 8.43
CA MET A 164 1.59 -4.33 8.34
C MET A 164 1.69 -5.04 9.68
N LYS A 165 0.68 -5.82 10.04
CA LYS A 165 0.48 -6.39 11.38
C LYS A 165 1.49 -7.48 11.76
N ASN A 166 2.13 -8.10 10.77
CA ASN A 166 3.11 -9.17 10.95
C ASN A 166 4.51 -8.75 10.49
N THR A 167 4.84 -7.47 10.66
CA THR A 167 6.15 -6.91 10.33
C THR A 167 6.76 -6.22 11.54
N HIS A 168 8.04 -6.50 11.78
CA HIS A 168 8.85 -5.82 12.76
C HIS A 168 10.28 -5.66 12.24
N PHE A 169 10.78 -4.44 12.28
CA PHE A 169 12.13 -4.08 11.85
C PHE A 169 13.04 -3.88 13.08
N THR A 170 14.26 -4.41 13.01
CA THR A 170 15.31 -4.20 14.03
C THR A 170 16.53 -3.47 13.48
N ASN A 171 16.63 -3.36 12.15
CA ASN A 171 17.70 -2.67 11.43
C ASN A 171 17.19 -2.12 10.10
N THR A 172 18.03 -1.35 9.41
CA THR A 172 17.67 -0.59 8.21
C THR A 172 17.94 -1.31 6.90
N ASP A 173 18.64 -2.43 6.92
CA ASP A 173 19.20 -3.09 5.74
C ASP A 173 18.81 -4.56 5.56
N GLY A 174 18.27 -5.21 6.61
CA GLY A 174 17.79 -6.58 6.58
C GLY A 174 18.83 -7.63 6.98
N ILE A 175 19.81 -7.26 7.80
CA ILE A 175 20.69 -8.23 8.46
C ILE A 175 19.84 -9.13 9.36
N PRO A 176 20.12 -10.47 9.39
CA PRO A 176 19.33 -11.40 10.18
C PRO A 176 19.30 -11.05 11.68
N ASP A 177 18.10 -11.02 12.23
CA ASP A 177 17.82 -10.89 13.65
C ASP A 177 16.52 -11.66 13.94
N PRO A 178 16.42 -12.42 15.06
CA PRO A 178 15.22 -13.20 15.38
C PRO A 178 13.91 -12.40 15.44
N ASN A 179 14.02 -11.10 15.74
CA ASN A 179 12.88 -10.18 15.82
C ASN A 179 12.67 -9.38 14.53
N HIS A 180 13.47 -9.62 13.47
CA HIS A 180 13.37 -8.94 12.18
C HIS A 180 12.59 -9.82 11.21
N TYR A 181 11.30 -9.57 11.06
CA TYR A 181 10.41 -10.39 10.24
C TYR A 181 9.36 -9.57 9.51
N THR A 182 8.80 -10.17 8.48
CA THR A 182 7.68 -9.67 7.69
C THR A 182 6.87 -10.82 7.10
N THR A 183 5.89 -10.52 6.24
CA THR A 183 5.12 -11.50 5.45
C THR A 183 5.03 -11.06 3.99
N ALA A 184 4.68 -11.97 3.07
CA ALA A 184 4.43 -11.59 1.68
C ALA A 184 3.24 -10.62 1.55
N VAL A 185 2.22 -10.73 2.41
CA VAL A 185 1.07 -9.82 2.46
C VAL A 185 1.51 -8.41 2.85
N ASP A 186 2.31 -8.28 3.91
CA ASP A 186 2.81 -6.99 4.38
C ASP A 186 3.76 -6.35 3.35
N LEU A 187 4.59 -7.15 2.68
CA LEU A 187 5.45 -6.69 1.59
C LEU A 187 4.65 -6.23 0.36
N ALA A 188 3.49 -6.87 0.06
CA ALA A 188 2.59 -6.40 -0.98
C ALA A 188 2.02 -5.01 -0.63
N THR A 189 1.65 -4.82 0.63
CA THR A 189 1.19 -3.52 1.15
C THR A 189 2.26 -2.45 0.99
N LEU A 190 3.46 -2.69 1.51
CA LEU A 190 4.58 -1.74 1.44
C LEU A 190 4.94 -1.41 -0.02
N THR A 191 5.05 -2.42 -0.88
CA THR A 191 5.40 -2.21 -2.29
C THR A 191 4.32 -1.42 -3.02
N THR A 192 3.05 -1.71 -2.76
CA THR A 192 1.93 -0.97 -3.35
C THR A 192 1.92 0.50 -2.92
N ARG A 193 2.16 0.75 -1.63
CA ARG A 193 2.27 2.12 -1.09
C ARG A 193 3.44 2.86 -1.71
N LEU A 194 4.61 2.23 -1.79
CA LEU A 194 5.80 2.83 -2.40
C LEU A 194 5.53 3.25 -3.85
N ILE A 195 4.86 2.41 -4.65
CA ILE A 195 4.51 2.72 -6.04
C ILE A 195 3.48 3.86 -6.16
N LYS A 196 2.46 3.85 -5.29
CA LYS A 196 1.33 4.80 -5.35
C LYS A 196 1.64 6.16 -4.72
N ASP A 197 2.40 6.17 -3.62
CA ASP A 197 2.66 7.37 -2.84
C ASP A 197 3.82 8.20 -3.41
N PHE A 198 4.75 7.55 -4.15
CA PHE A 198 5.98 8.15 -4.67
C PHE A 198 6.25 7.78 -6.13
N PRO A 199 5.27 7.98 -7.05
CA PRO A 199 5.44 7.61 -8.46
C PRO A 199 6.61 8.34 -9.13
N GLU A 200 6.95 9.55 -8.68
CA GLU A 200 8.06 10.36 -9.16
C GLU A 200 9.44 9.74 -8.86
N TYR A 201 9.60 9.07 -7.70
CA TYR A 201 10.85 8.43 -7.31
C TYR A 201 10.90 6.94 -7.69
N TYR A 202 9.75 6.33 -7.97
CA TYR A 202 9.67 4.91 -8.29
C TYR A 202 10.49 4.52 -9.53
N SER A 203 10.69 5.44 -10.46
CA SER A 203 11.54 5.23 -11.67
C SER A 203 12.98 4.81 -11.34
N MET A 204 13.50 5.10 -10.14
CA MET A 204 14.82 4.65 -9.69
C MET A 204 14.92 3.12 -9.64
N TYR A 205 13.81 2.40 -9.44
CA TYR A 205 13.78 0.93 -9.38
C TYR A 205 13.97 0.26 -10.73
N SER A 206 13.74 0.97 -11.83
CA SER A 206 13.98 0.49 -13.20
C SER A 206 15.42 0.69 -13.69
N GLN A 207 16.26 1.37 -12.92
CA GLN A 207 17.66 1.60 -13.28
C GLN A 207 18.40 0.26 -13.32
N LYS A 208 18.99 -0.04 -14.51
CA LYS A 208 19.71 -1.30 -14.73
C LYS A 208 21.10 -1.29 -14.11
N GLU A 209 21.69 -0.13 -13.97
CA GLU A 209 23.02 0.04 -13.39
C GLU A 209 23.17 1.41 -12.74
N PHE A 210 24.12 1.51 -11.85
CA PHE A 210 24.51 2.72 -11.16
C PHE A 210 26.05 2.77 -11.07
N THR A 211 26.65 3.93 -11.21
CA THR A 211 28.09 4.09 -11.06
C THR A 211 28.39 5.08 -9.95
N TYR A 212 29.15 4.65 -8.96
CA TYR A 212 29.59 5.50 -7.85
C TYR A 212 31.09 5.28 -7.63
N ASN A 213 31.86 6.33 -7.36
CA ASN A 213 33.32 6.28 -7.22
C ASN A 213 34.03 5.48 -8.33
N LYS A 214 33.58 5.64 -9.58
CA LYS A 214 34.07 4.90 -10.77
C LYS A 214 33.79 3.38 -10.72
N ILE A 215 33.01 2.90 -9.76
CA ILE A 215 32.61 1.50 -9.64
C ILE A 215 31.24 1.35 -10.27
N ARG A 216 31.16 0.60 -11.37
CA ARG A 216 29.91 0.22 -12.02
C ARG A 216 29.21 -0.90 -11.26
N GLN A 217 27.96 -0.72 -10.91
CA GLN A 217 27.16 -1.60 -10.04
C GLN A 217 25.86 -1.98 -10.79
N PRO A 218 25.74 -3.20 -11.31
CA PRO A 218 24.55 -3.64 -12.02
C PRO A 218 23.41 -3.95 -11.02
N ASN A 219 22.16 -3.70 -11.44
CA ASN A 219 20.99 -4.09 -10.67
C ASN A 219 20.88 -5.62 -10.61
N ARG A 220 20.63 -6.14 -9.41
CA ARG A 220 20.52 -7.59 -9.15
C ARG A 220 19.17 -8.17 -9.56
N ASN A 221 18.18 -7.33 -9.88
CA ASN A 221 16.91 -7.78 -10.44
C ASN A 221 17.08 -8.14 -11.93
N ARG A 222 17.32 -9.42 -12.19
CA ARG A 222 17.53 -9.92 -13.56
C ARG A 222 16.34 -9.72 -14.48
N LEU A 223 15.11 -9.58 -13.95
CA LEU A 223 13.93 -9.39 -14.79
C LEU A 223 13.95 -8.05 -15.52
N LEU A 224 14.62 -7.03 -15.02
CA LEU A 224 14.80 -5.76 -15.72
C LEU A 224 15.52 -5.90 -17.07
N TYR A 225 16.28 -7.00 -17.27
CA TYR A 225 17.01 -7.28 -18.50
C TYR A 225 16.28 -8.26 -19.42
N ILE A 226 15.30 -9.01 -18.88
CA ILE A 226 14.60 -10.11 -19.56
C ILE A 226 13.25 -9.67 -20.11
N ASP A 227 12.48 -8.87 -19.30
CA ASP A 227 11.14 -8.42 -19.65
C ASP A 227 11.08 -6.88 -19.58
N SER A 228 10.88 -6.23 -20.71
CA SER A 228 10.82 -4.77 -20.81
C SER A 228 9.61 -4.15 -20.11
N THR A 229 8.61 -4.96 -19.72
CA THR A 229 7.45 -4.50 -18.95
C THR A 229 7.73 -4.47 -17.44
N VAL A 230 8.87 -5.05 -17.00
CA VAL A 230 9.30 -5.04 -15.60
C VAL A 230 10.01 -3.72 -15.29
N ASP A 231 9.58 -3.04 -14.21
CA ASP A 231 10.09 -1.72 -13.81
C ASP A 231 10.55 -1.66 -12.34
N GLY A 232 10.73 -2.81 -11.69
CA GLY A 232 11.20 -2.91 -10.30
C GLY A 232 11.10 -4.34 -9.80
N VAL A 233 11.28 -4.63 -8.52
CA VAL A 233 11.47 -3.71 -7.40
C VAL A 233 12.79 -4.03 -6.66
N LYS A 234 12.82 -5.13 -5.86
CA LYS A 234 13.95 -5.37 -4.95
C LYS A 234 14.27 -6.84 -4.79
N THR A 235 15.56 -7.14 -4.73
CA THR A 235 16.09 -8.46 -4.38
C THR A 235 16.50 -8.51 -2.91
N GLY A 236 16.44 -9.69 -2.30
CA GLY A 236 16.98 -9.99 -0.99
C GLY A 236 17.70 -11.34 -0.98
N HIS A 237 18.69 -11.50 -0.12
CA HIS A 237 19.35 -12.77 0.12
C HIS A 237 20.07 -12.74 1.47
N THR A 238 19.85 -13.79 2.26
CA THR A 238 20.70 -14.24 3.37
C THR A 238 20.74 -15.77 3.32
N LYS A 239 21.65 -16.39 4.09
CA LYS A 239 21.69 -17.86 4.15
C LYS A 239 20.40 -18.47 4.68
N SER A 240 19.75 -17.82 5.63
CA SER A 240 18.49 -18.26 6.27
C SER A 240 17.25 -17.94 5.44
N ALA A 241 17.17 -16.70 4.92
CA ALA A 241 16.06 -16.27 4.08
C ALA A 241 16.01 -17.00 2.72
N GLY A 242 17.15 -17.42 2.17
CA GLY A 242 17.28 -17.84 0.79
C GLY A 242 17.23 -16.66 -0.18
N TYR A 243 16.99 -16.92 -1.46
CA TYR A 243 16.90 -15.89 -2.48
C TYR A 243 15.47 -15.35 -2.60
N CYS A 244 15.31 -14.05 -2.50
CA CYS A 244 14.04 -13.34 -2.51
C CYS A 244 14.00 -12.31 -3.63
N LEU A 245 12.81 -12.09 -4.22
CA LEU A 245 12.58 -11.07 -5.23
C LEU A 245 11.13 -10.57 -5.16
N ILE A 246 10.98 -9.27 -5.09
CA ILE A 246 9.73 -8.60 -5.44
C ILE A 246 9.92 -7.99 -6.83
N SER A 247 9.07 -8.38 -7.79
CA SER A 247 9.07 -7.80 -9.13
C SER A 247 7.75 -7.13 -9.44
N SER A 248 7.81 -6.05 -10.19
CA SER A 248 6.66 -5.32 -10.69
C SER A 248 6.72 -5.27 -12.21
N ALA A 249 5.59 -5.56 -12.84
CA ALA A 249 5.42 -5.43 -14.28
C ALA A 249 4.17 -4.60 -14.61
N LYS A 250 4.28 -3.71 -15.61
CA LYS A 250 3.20 -2.84 -16.07
C LYS A 250 2.92 -3.13 -17.54
N ARG A 251 1.70 -3.59 -17.87
CA ARG A 251 1.27 -3.87 -19.24
C ARG A 251 0.01 -3.09 -19.59
N PRO A 252 -0.26 -2.81 -20.88
CA PRO A 252 -1.50 -2.15 -21.30
C PRO A 252 -2.74 -2.90 -20.79
N LEU A 253 -3.80 -2.18 -20.46
CA LEU A 253 -5.09 -2.73 -20.10
C LEU A 253 -5.99 -2.73 -21.34
N ALA A 254 -6.41 -3.92 -21.80
CA ALA A 254 -7.00 -4.13 -23.13
C ALA A 254 -8.22 -3.27 -23.46
N ASN A 255 -9.05 -2.90 -22.48
CA ASN A 255 -10.33 -2.21 -22.73
C ASN A 255 -10.38 -0.80 -22.11
N VAL A 256 -9.21 -0.23 -21.76
CA VAL A 256 -9.13 1.12 -21.20
C VAL A 256 -8.09 1.90 -21.99
N PRO A 257 -8.48 2.88 -22.81
CA PRO A 257 -7.54 3.72 -23.54
C PRO A 257 -6.50 4.32 -22.57
N ASP A 258 -5.22 4.24 -22.91
CA ASP A 258 -4.08 4.66 -22.10
C ASP A 258 -4.00 4.02 -20.71
N GLY A 259 -4.89 3.06 -20.42
CA GLY A 259 -4.92 2.31 -19.19
C GLY A 259 -3.79 1.28 -19.09
N SER A 260 -3.33 1.04 -17.88
CA SER A 260 -2.32 0.03 -17.61
C SER A 260 -2.67 -0.79 -16.39
N ARG A 261 -2.33 -2.07 -16.45
CA ARG A 261 -2.41 -3.01 -15.35
C ARG A 261 -1.03 -3.26 -14.77
N ARG A 262 -0.94 -3.17 -13.45
CA ARG A 262 0.29 -3.46 -12.72
C ARG A 262 0.12 -4.68 -11.84
N LEU A 263 0.98 -5.67 -12.04
CA LEU A 263 1.12 -6.82 -11.16
C LEU A 263 2.43 -6.76 -10.41
N ILE A 264 2.42 -7.24 -9.17
CA ILE A 264 3.63 -7.53 -8.42
C ILE A 264 3.68 -9.02 -8.08
N SER A 265 4.85 -9.64 -8.27
CA SER A 265 5.17 -10.97 -7.78
C SER A 265 6.11 -10.85 -6.59
N ILE A 266 5.79 -11.54 -5.51
CA ILE A 266 6.61 -11.64 -4.30
C ILE A 266 7.02 -13.09 -4.18
N VAL A 267 8.31 -13.37 -4.28
CA VAL A 267 8.90 -14.74 -4.24
C VAL A 267 9.98 -14.75 -3.18
N ILE A 268 9.85 -15.63 -2.20
CA ILE A 268 10.68 -15.64 -1.00
C ILE A 268 11.19 -17.05 -0.73
N GLY A 269 12.51 -17.15 -0.48
CA GLY A 269 13.11 -18.38 -0.02
C GLY A 269 13.34 -19.42 -1.11
N THR A 270 13.70 -18.98 -2.31
CA THR A 270 14.16 -19.89 -3.37
C THR A 270 15.62 -20.32 -3.14
N THR A 271 16.05 -21.37 -3.84
CA THR A 271 17.37 -21.96 -3.65
C THR A 271 18.51 -21.22 -4.35
N THR A 272 18.21 -20.50 -5.45
CA THR A 272 19.23 -19.77 -6.24
C THR A 272 18.67 -18.47 -6.80
N GLU A 273 19.59 -17.60 -7.25
CA GLU A 273 19.23 -16.38 -7.98
C GLU A 273 18.47 -16.66 -9.27
N GLN A 274 18.83 -17.70 -9.98
CA GLN A 274 18.16 -18.10 -11.21
C GLN A 274 16.73 -18.56 -10.93
N VAL A 275 16.54 -19.40 -9.90
CA VAL A 275 15.20 -19.88 -9.52
C VAL A 275 14.29 -18.72 -9.11
N ARG A 276 14.75 -17.78 -8.27
CA ARG A 276 13.91 -16.63 -7.91
C ARG A 276 13.48 -15.81 -9.12
N THR A 277 14.36 -15.65 -10.11
CA THR A 277 14.07 -14.92 -11.34
C THR A 277 13.02 -15.64 -12.19
N GLN A 278 13.20 -16.97 -12.41
CA GLN A 278 12.28 -17.80 -13.18
C GLN A 278 10.89 -17.88 -12.52
N GLU A 279 10.86 -18.12 -11.22
CA GLU A 279 9.59 -18.20 -10.48
C GLU A 279 8.82 -16.86 -10.46
N SER A 280 9.54 -15.76 -10.30
CA SER A 280 8.90 -14.43 -10.36
C SER A 280 8.31 -14.14 -11.74
N LEU A 281 9.03 -14.46 -12.82
CA LEU A 281 8.53 -14.29 -14.19
C LEU A 281 7.32 -15.20 -14.46
N LYS A 282 7.39 -16.46 -14.01
CA LYS A 282 6.28 -17.43 -14.13
C LYS A 282 5.00 -16.89 -13.50
N ILE A 283 5.09 -16.38 -12.27
CA ILE A 283 3.94 -15.83 -11.55
C ILE A 283 3.38 -14.59 -12.23
N LEU A 284 4.24 -13.65 -12.69
CA LEU A 284 3.79 -12.48 -13.43
C LEU A 284 3.05 -12.88 -14.71
N ASN A 285 3.62 -13.80 -15.51
CA ASN A 285 2.99 -14.28 -16.72
C ASN A 285 1.68 -15.02 -16.46
N TYR A 286 1.61 -15.83 -15.40
CA TYR A 286 0.38 -16.46 -14.95
C TYR A 286 -0.72 -15.41 -14.71
N GLY A 287 -0.42 -14.32 -14.00
CA GLY A 287 -1.39 -13.26 -13.72
C GLY A 287 -1.89 -12.55 -14.98
N PHE A 288 -1.00 -12.24 -15.93
CA PHE A 288 -1.40 -11.57 -17.16
C PHE A 288 -2.10 -12.53 -18.15
N GLN A 289 -1.82 -13.81 -18.09
CA GLN A 289 -2.41 -14.80 -18.98
C GLN A 289 -3.80 -15.27 -18.56
N PHE A 290 -3.99 -15.51 -17.27
CA PHE A 290 -5.19 -16.18 -16.75
C PHE A 290 -6.22 -15.26 -16.11
N PHE A 291 -5.94 -13.96 -15.96
CA PHE A 291 -6.84 -13.00 -15.35
C PHE A 291 -7.03 -11.76 -16.23
N ASP A 292 -8.26 -11.25 -16.24
CA ASP A 292 -8.61 -9.97 -16.82
C ASP A 292 -8.85 -8.95 -15.70
N THR A 293 -8.37 -7.73 -15.88
CA THR A 293 -8.70 -6.59 -14.99
C THR A 293 -9.68 -5.69 -15.73
N LEU A 294 -10.81 -5.43 -15.10
CA LEU A 294 -11.92 -4.68 -15.67
C LEU A 294 -12.09 -3.38 -14.89
N ARG A 295 -12.27 -2.27 -15.61
CA ARG A 295 -12.70 -1.01 -15.03
C ARG A 295 -14.21 -1.08 -14.83
N LEU A 296 -14.66 -0.97 -13.59
CA LEU A 296 -16.08 -1.03 -13.24
C LEU A 296 -16.73 0.35 -13.23
N TYR A 297 -16.04 1.32 -12.63
CA TYR A 297 -16.55 2.67 -12.43
C TYR A 297 -15.45 3.70 -12.59
N ASP A 298 -15.85 4.87 -13.12
CA ASP A 298 -15.00 6.05 -13.20
C ASP A 298 -14.91 6.77 -11.86
N LYS A 299 -13.86 7.56 -11.68
CA LYS A 299 -13.71 8.43 -10.50
C LYS A 299 -14.92 9.36 -10.37
N GLY A 300 -15.56 9.36 -9.21
CA GLY A 300 -16.72 10.20 -8.92
C GLY A 300 -18.01 9.78 -9.64
N GLN A 301 -18.07 8.55 -10.21
CA GLN A 301 -19.27 8.07 -10.89
C GLN A 301 -20.44 7.94 -9.92
N VAL A 302 -21.55 8.60 -10.26
CA VAL A 302 -22.80 8.52 -9.50
C VAL A 302 -23.46 7.16 -9.77
N LEU A 303 -23.76 6.42 -8.70
CA LEU A 303 -24.44 5.12 -8.77
C LEU A 303 -25.94 5.24 -8.44
N ALA A 304 -26.30 6.18 -7.56
CA ALA A 304 -27.70 6.45 -7.21
C ALA A 304 -27.85 7.87 -6.62
N THR A 305 -29.09 8.35 -6.56
CA THR A 305 -29.45 9.63 -5.94
C THR A 305 -30.62 9.41 -4.98
N PRO A 306 -30.41 8.77 -3.82
CA PRO A 306 -31.45 8.48 -2.86
C PRO A 306 -31.95 9.74 -2.13
N ASP A 307 -33.18 9.63 -1.57
CA ASP A 307 -33.70 10.63 -0.64
C ASP A 307 -32.85 10.75 0.61
N ILE A 308 -32.70 11.97 1.09
CA ILE A 308 -32.10 12.28 2.38
C ILE A 308 -33.08 13.11 3.22
N TYR A 309 -33.16 12.81 4.52
CA TYR A 309 -34.04 13.49 5.46
C TYR A 309 -33.29 14.50 6.31
N LYS A 310 -34.00 15.53 6.75
CA LYS A 310 -33.49 16.63 7.60
C LYS A 310 -32.36 17.43 6.97
N GLY A 311 -32.12 17.28 5.66
CA GLY A 311 -31.11 17.97 4.90
C GLY A 311 -31.63 19.24 4.22
N LYS A 312 -30.70 20.17 3.88
CA LYS A 312 -31.01 21.32 3.04
C LYS A 312 -31.43 20.92 1.63
N SER A 313 -30.94 19.79 1.13
CA SER A 313 -31.41 19.13 -0.10
C SER A 313 -32.30 17.93 0.23
N GLY A 314 -33.19 17.55 -0.66
CA GLY A 314 -34.06 16.37 -0.51
C GLY A 314 -33.40 15.08 -0.97
N THR A 315 -32.28 15.16 -1.66
CA THR A 315 -31.54 14.01 -2.21
C THR A 315 -30.04 14.22 -2.04
N VAL A 316 -29.27 13.13 -2.16
CA VAL A 316 -27.80 13.15 -2.16
C VAL A 316 -27.26 12.21 -3.24
N LYS A 317 -26.27 12.69 -4.02
CA LYS A 317 -25.57 11.82 -4.98
C LYS A 317 -24.61 10.89 -4.23
N ILE A 318 -24.76 9.60 -4.45
CA ILE A 318 -23.86 8.59 -3.90
C ILE A 318 -23.17 7.81 -5.01
N GLY A 319 -21.92 7.43 -4.78
CA GLY A 319 -21.12 6.74 -5.79
C GLY A 319 -19.75 6.32 -5.30
N VAL A 320 -18.84 6.07 -6.23
CA VAL A 320 -17.45 5.71 -5.93
C VAL A 320 -16.55 6.95 -5.97
N GLN A 321 -15.64 7.05 -5.00
CA GLN A 321 -14.76 8.20 -4.91
C GLN A 321 -13.60 8.15 -5.91
N ASN A 322 -13.11 6.93 -6.19
CA ASN A 322 -11.96 6.68 -7.07
C ASN A 322 -12.33 5.74 -8.20
N GLU A 323 -11.51 5.72 -9.26
CA GLU A 323 -11.62 4.66 -10.28
C GLU A 323 -11.60 3.29 -9.60
N THR A 324 -12.50 2.42 -10.04
CA THR A 324 -12.69 1.11 -9.42
C THR A 324 -12.44 0.01 -10.44
N PHE A 325 -11.48 -0.85 -10.11
CA PHE A 325 -11.12 -2.01 -10.93
C PHE A 325 -11.39 -3.31 -10.17
N VAL A 326 -11.67 -4.36 -10.93
CA VAL A 326 -11.72 -5.73 -10.43
C VAL A 326 -10.90 -6.64 -11.32
N THR A 327 -10.23 -7.60 -10.71
CA THR A 327 -9.51 -8.66 -11.42
C THR A 327 -10.19 -9.98 -11.19
N VAL A 328 -10.49 -10.67 -12.29
CA VAL A 328 -11.25 -11.93 -12.32
C VAL A 328 -10.60 -12.93 -13.29
N PRO A 329 -10.90 -14.23 -13.20
CA PRO A 329 -10.48 -15.20 -14.19
C PRO A 329 -10.89 -14.76 -15.61
N LYS A 330 -9.99 -14.98 -16.55
CA LYS A 330 -10.17 -14.56 -17.93
C LYS A 330 -11.50 -15.07 -18.52
N GLY A 331 -12.23 -14.17 -19.19
CA GLY A 331 -13.51 -14.48 -19.81
C GLY A 331 -14.72 -14.55 -18.85
N THR A 332 -14.53 -14.31 -17.55
CA THR A 332 -15.65 -14.36 -16.59
C THR A 332 -16.33 -13.01 -16.37
N GLY A 333 -15.72 -11.94 -16.86
CA GLY A 333 -16.21 -10.55 -16.63
C GLY A 333 -17.67 -10.30 -17.02
N GLY A 334 -18.16 -10.92 -18.10
CA GLY A 334 -19.55 -10.76 -18.57
C GLY A 334 -20.62 -11.36 -17.64
N ARG A 335 -20.24 -12.18 -16.65
CA ARG A 335 -21.17 -12.77 -15.67
C ARG A 335 -21.34 -11.93 -14.41
N LEU A 336 -20.49 -10.95 -14.23
CA LEU A 336 -20.44 -10.12 -13.02
C LEU A 336 -21.66 -9.19 -12.95
N LYS A 337 -22.32 -9.19 -11.79
CA LYS A 337 -23.48 -8.34 -11.51
C LYS A 337 -23.19 -7.46 -10.29
N PRO A 338 -23.22 -6.13 -10.42
CA PRO A 338 -23.12 -5.24 -9.28
C PRO A 338 -24.45 -5.20 -8.50
N VAL A 339 -24.36 -5.30 -7.18
CA VAL A 339 -25.47 -5.16 -6.24
C VAL A 339 -25.14 -4.03 -5.28
N LEU A 340 -25.92 -2.95 -5.33
CA LEU A 340 -25.78 -1.81 -4.43
C LEU A 340 -26.53 -2.10 -3.13
N GLU A 341 -25.79 -2.21 -2.03
CA GLU A 341 -26.33 -2.22 -0.67
C GLU A 341 -26.08 -0.88 -0.01
N ARG A 342 -27.08 -0.20 0.47
CA ARG A 342 -26.97 1.09 1.13
C ARG A 342 -27.84 1.17 2.37
N GLN A 343 -27.56 2.14 3.22
CA GLN A 343 -28.43 2.49 4.31
C GLN A 343 -29.81 2.88 3.76
N GLU A 344 -30.89 2.30 4.30
CA GLU A 344 -32.24 2.58 3.84
C GLU A 344 -32.64 4.03 4.06
N LEU A 345 -32.24 4.59 5.21
CA LEU A 345 -32.53 5.95 5.61
C LEU A 345 -31.24 6.77 5.74
N LEU A 346 -31.10 7.76 4.87
CA LEU A 346 -30.04 8.76 4.97
C LEU A 346 -30.57 9.99 5.69
N ILE A 347 -29.87 10.43 6.70
CA ILE A 347 -30.24 11.58 7.54
C ILE A 347 -29.08 12.57 7.57
N ALA A 348 -29.37 13.81 7.26
CA ALA A 348 -28.37 14.89 7.36
C ALA A 348 -27.99 15.20 8.84
N PRO A 349 -26.74 15.69 9.11
CA PRO A 349 -25.76 16.07 8.09
C PRO A 349 -25.01 14.86 7.53
N ILE A 350 -24.66 14.92 6.24
CA ILE A 350 -23.77 13.94 5.59
C ILE A 350 -22.60 14.71 4.98
N SER A 351 -21.38 14.30 5.30
CA SER A 351 -20.18 14.90 4.73
C SER A 351 -19.82 14.28 3.39
N ALA A 352 -19.23 15.05 2.49
CA ALA A 352 -18.65 14.50 1.27
C ALA A 352 -17.58 13.45 1.64
N GLY A 353 -17.58 12.29 0.94
CA GLY A 353 -16.71 11.15 1.24
C GLY A 353 -17.21 10.24 2.37
N GLN A 354 -18.30 10.58 3.06
CA GLN A 354 -18.89 9.71 4.09
C GLN A 354 -19.44 8.44 3.45
N GLN A 355 -19.04 7.27 3.97
CA GLN A 355 -19.53 5.99 3.50
C GLN A 355 -21.02 5.82 3.85
N VAL A 356 -21.84 5.49 2.84
CA VAL A 356 -23.29 5.33 2.96
C VAL A 356 -23.78 3.98 2.44
N GLY A 357 -22.87 3.17 1.90
CA GLY A 357 -23.21 1.85 1.39
C GLY A 357 -21.99 1.10 0.87
N MET A 358 -22.26 -0.01 0.18
CA MET A 358 -21.30 -0.87 -0.51
C MET A 358 -21.86 -1.31 -1.86
N VAL A 359 -21.02 -1.41 -2.88
CA VAL A 359 -21.33 -2.20 -4.08
C VAL A 359 -20.66 -3.55 -3.93
N LYS A 360 -21.46 -4.61 -3.97
CA LYS A 360 -20.96 -5.99 -4.05
C LYS A 360 -20.99 -6.44 -5.50
N LEU A 361 -19.86 -6.97 -5.96
CA LEU A 361 -19.77 -7.57 -7.30
C LEU A 361 -19.94 -9.08 -7.17
N MET A 362 -20.97 -9.61 -7.81
CA MET A 362 -21.40 -11.01 -7.70
C MET A 362 -21.14 -11.78 -8.99
N ASP A 363 -20.65 -13.03 -8.89
CA ASP A 363 -20.70 -14.05 -9.96
C ASP A 363 -21.67 -15.14 -9.48
N GLY A 364 -22.92 -15.10 -9.94
CA GLY A 364 -24.00 -15.90 -9.36
C GLY A 364 -24.22 -15.55 -7.90
N THR A 365 -24.05 -16.52 -6.99
CA THR A 365 -24.15 -16.35 -5.54
C THR A 365 -22.83 -15.98 -4.87
N ASN A 366 -21.71 -16.03 -5.59
CA ASN A 366 -20.39 -15.78 -5.03
C ASN A 366 -20.04 -14.29 -5.09
N LYS A 367 -19.67 -13.71 -3.93
CA LYS A 367 -19.12 -12.35 -3.87
C LYS A 367 -17.68 -12.37 -4.37
N VAL A 368 -17.42 -11.63 -5.46
CA VAL A 368 -16.10 -11.51 -6.09
C VAL A 368 -15.31 -10.35 -5.48
N ALA A 369 -15.96 -9.21 -5.26
CA ALA A 369 -15.37 -8.01 -4.68
C ALA A 369 -16.44 -7.14 -4.03
N GLU A 370 -16.02 -6.17 -3.21
CA GLU A 370 -16.90 -5.15 -2.67
C GLU A 370 -16.17 -3.81 -2.59
N PHE A 371 -16.90 -2.72 -2.80
CA PHE A 371 -16.36 -1.37 -2.84
C PHE A 371 -17.23 -0.42 -2.04
N PRO A 372 -16.64 0.52 -1.27
CA PRO A 372 -17.41 1.50 -0.52
C PRO A 372 -18.13 2.47 -1.47
N VAL A 373 -19.39 2.76 -1.16
CA VAL A 373 -20.17 3.81 -1.77
C VAL A 373 -20.24 4.97 -0.80
N VAL A 374 -19.87 6.15 -1.28
CA VAL A 374 -19.78 7.37 -0.46
C VAL A 374 -20.72 8.44 -0.97
N ALA A 375 -21.06 9.40 -0.11
CA ALA A 375 -21.67 10.64 -0.54
C ALA A 375 -20.66 11.44 -1.37
N LEU A 376 -21.02 11.84 -2.59
CA LEU A 376 -20.16 12.61 -3.49
C LEU A 376 -20.25 14.11 -3.24
N GLU A 377 -21.22 14.54 -2.45
CA GLU A 377 -21.46 15.93 -2.07
C GLU A 377 -21.82 16.01 -0.58
N GLU A 378 -21.61 17.18 0.02
CA GLU A 378 -22.02 17.46 1.37
C GLU A 378 -23.49 17.85 1.41
N VAL A 379 -24.24 17.34 2.40
CA VAL A 379 -25.62 17.77 2.68
C VAL A 379 -25.72 18.26 4.12
N PRO A 380 -25.71 19.59 4.34
CA PRO A 380 -25.90 20.18 5.65
C PRO A 380 -27.31 19.96 6.19
N GLU A 381 -27.50 20.11 7.51
CA GLU A 381 -28.83 20.07 8.13
C GLU A 381 -29.74 21.18 7.64
N ALA A 382 -31.02 20.85 7.48
CA ALA A 382 -32.08 21.84 7.25
C ALA A 382 -32.35 22.69 8.50
N GLY A 383 -32.99 23.83 8.31
CA GLY A 383 -33.49 24.65 9.41
C GLY A 383 -34.57 23.91 10.22
N PHE A 384 -34.96 24.52 11.35
CA PHE A 384 -35.91 23.92 12.31
C PHE A 384 -37.19 23.36 11.66
N PHE A 385 -37.84 24.12 10.81
CA PHE A 385 -39.09 23.69 10.15
C PHE A 385 -38.91 22.53 9.18
N GLY A 386 -37.80 22.50 8.43
CA GLY A 386 -37.48 21.39 7.53
C GLY A 386 -37.24 20.08 8.30
N ARG A 387 -36.49 20.15 9.40
CA ARG A 387 -36.25 19.01 10.27
C ARG A 387 -37.52 18.47 10.93
N LEU A 388 -38.41 19.36 11.36
CA LEU A 388 -39.71 18.97 11.95
C LEU A 388 -40.58 18.27 10.93
N TRP A 389 -40.66 18.80 9.72
CA TRP A 389 -41.41 18.19 8.61
C TRP A 389 -40.92 16.80 8.27
N ASP A 390 -39.60 16.64 8.12
CA ASP A 390 -39.02 15.35 7.83
C ASP A 390 -39.13 14.36 9.01
N THR A 391 -39.18 14.81 10.25
CA THR A 391 -39.48 13.95 11.39
C THR A 391 -40.90 13.34 11.28
N ILE A 392 -41.87 14.13 10.85
CA ILE A 392 -43.23 13.64 10.63
C ILE A 392 -43.25 12.64 9.46
N ARG A 393 -42.57 12.95 8.33
CA ARG A 393 -42.46 12.02 7.19
C ARG A 393 -41.82 10.68 7.56
N LEU A 394 -40.77 10.71 8.35
CA LEU A 394 -40.07 9.51 8.86
C LEU A 394 -40.95 8.67 9.78
N TRP A 395 -41.82 9.29 10.59
CA TRP A 395 -42.77 8.57 11.44
C TRP A 395 -43.78 7.75 10.63
N PHE A 396 -44.29 8.28 9.52
CA PHE A 396 -45.17 7.56 8.61
C PHE A 396 -44.50 6.46 7.78
N LYS A 397 -43.18 6.58 7.50
CA LYS A 397 -42.42 5.60 6.71
C LYS A 397 -41.94 4.39 7.54
N ARG A 398 -41.96 4.50 8.86
CA ARG A 398 -41.59 3.40 9.79
C ARG A 398 -42.74 2.47 10.17
N LYS A 399 -43.97 2.80 9.76
CA LYS A 399 -45.14 1.93 9.81
C LYS A 399 -45.29 1.19 8.50
#